data_2f5ae5bed6e0312db6ad9f5751cfecc7
#
_entry.id   2f5ae5bed6e0312db6ad9f5751cfecc7
#
_cell.length_a   1.000
_cell.length_b   1.000
_cell.length_c   1.000
_cell.angle_alpha   90.00
_cell.angle_beta   90.00
_cell.angle_gamma   90.00
#
_symmetry.space_group_name_H-M   'P 1'
#
loop_
_entity.id
_entity.type
_entity.pdbx_description
1 polymer ?
#
loop_
_entity_poly.entity_id
_entity_poly.type
_entity_poly.pdbx_seq_one_letter_code
_entity_poly.pdbx_strand_id
1 'polypeptide(L)'
;ICLSKSTKLSKELEDYLIKLNKKVLIISDTELTFSSNFIYRFVNISDKNLYYFNNDIQYGAKFIFKRLFDLILSIIILLLFMPILIFIDLYIRNLDSSPTVIKQTRAGLHGKKFDMYKFRTMYKDAHEARDTLQELNSKSGPLFKIEHDPRVIKGTEFLRRLSLDELPQIINVLKGDMSLVGPRPLFEEDSQF
;
A
#
# COMPACT_ATOMS: atom_id res chain seq x y z
N ILE A 1 21.92 8.78 -17.25
CA ILE A 1 22.41 7.67 -18.11
C ILE A 1 21.33 7.42 -19.14
N CYS A 2 21.67 7.41 -20.43
CA CYS A 2 20.76 7.11 -21.52
C CYS A 2 21.11 5.70 -22.04
N LEU A 3 20.14 4.80 -22.04
CA LEU A 3 20.32 3.42 -22.51
C LEU A 3 19.43 3.22 -23.74
N SER A 4 20.05 2.91 -24.87
CA SER A 4 19.33 2.55 -26.09
C SER A 4 19.44 1.04 -26.35
N LYS A 5 18.31 0.35 -26.49
CA LYS A 5 18.17 -1.03 -26.93
C LYS A 5 18.39 -2.19 -25.93
N SER A 6 18.59 -1.99 -24.63
CA SER A 6 18.64 -3.13 -23.70
C SER A 6 17.39 -3.16 -22.80
N THR A 7 16.64 -4.25 -22.82
CA THR A 7 15.46 -4.45 -21.95
C THR A 7 15.82 -4.92 -20.54
N LYS A 8 17.07 -5.32 -20.30
CA LYS A 8 17.54 -5.79 -19.00
C LYS A 8 18.83 -5.08 -18.61
N LEU A 9 18.83 -4.47 -17.43
CA LEU A 9 20.04 -3.87 -16.88
C LEU A 9 21.04 -5.00 -16.50
N SER A 10 22.33 -4.82 -16.81
CA SER A 10 23.32 -5.80 -16.39
C SER A 10 23.46 -5.75 -14.85
N LYS A 11 23.66 -6.91 -14.24
CA LYS A 11 23.82 -7.01 -12.79
C LYS A 11 24.98 -6.15 -12.26
N GLU A 12 26.06 -6.04 -13.03
CA GLU A 12 27.22 -5.20 -12.69
C GLU A 12 26.85 -3.72 -12.64
N LEU A 13 26.01 -3.25 -13.57
CA LEU A 13 25.54 -1.86 -13.58
C LEU A 13 24.56 -1.61 -12.42
N GLU A 14 23.71 -2.57 -12.10
CA GLU A 14 22.85 -2.48 -10.92
C GLU A 14 23.68 -2.35 -9.63
N ASP A 15 24.68 -3.22 -9.43
CA ASP A 15 25.58 -3.16 -8.27
C ASP A 15 26.37 -1.86 -8.20
N TYR A 16 26.78 -1.33 -9.36
CA TYR A 16 27.45 -0.04 -9.44
C TYR A 16 26.52 1.11 -9.04
N LEU A 17 25.27 1.11 -9.52
CA LEU A 17 24.27 2.11 -9.17
C LEU A 17 23.94 2.09 -7.67
N ILE A 18 23.89 0.90 -7.05
CA ILE A 18 23.71 0.74 -5.60
C ILE A 18 24.89 1.36 -4.84
N LYS A 19 26.12 1.09 -5.28
CA LYS A 19 27.35 1.59 -4.63
C LYS A 19 27.54 3.10 -4.76
N LEU A 20 27.00 3.71 -5.82
CA LEU A 20 27.14 5.14 -6.10
C LEU A 20 26.53 6.04 -4.99
N ASN A 21 25.58 5.54 -4.23
CA ASN A 21 24.86 6.27 -3.16
C ASN A 21 24.42 7.68 -3.58
N LYS A 22 24.02 7.83 -4.83
CA LYS A 22 23.56 9.09 -5.43
C LYS A 22 22.19 8.91 -6.07
N LYS A 23 21.50 10.03 -6.22
CA LYS A 23 20.25 10.07 -7.01
C LYS A 23 20.63 9.88 -8.47
N VAL A 24 20.08 8.85 -9.12
CA VAL A 24 20.35 8.55 -10.53
C VAL A 24 19.03 8.57 -11.28
N LEU A 25 19.02 9.26 -12.41
CA LEU A 25 17.94 9.24 -13.39
C LEU A 25 18.41 8.43 -14.60
N ILE A 26 17.70 7.36 -14.93
CA ILE A 26 17.92 6.60 -16.17
C ILE A 26 16.77 6.95 -17.11
N ILE A 27 17.12 7.28 -18.34
CA ILE A 27 16.18 7.53 -19.43
C ILE A 27 16.38 6.41 -20.45
N SER A 28 15.32 5.72 -20.81
CA SER A 28 15.34 4.63 -21.78
C SER A 28 14.15 4.73 -22.74
N ASP A 29 14.40 4.38 -24.00
CA ASP A 29 13.36 4.28 -25.03
C ASP A 29 12.57 2.96 -24.92
N THR A 30 13.07 2.01 -24.13
CA THR A 30 12.42 0.70 -23.87
C THR A 30 12.19 0.52 -22.40
N GLU A 31 11.21 -0.32 -22.07
CA GLU A 31 10.96 -0.71 -20.68
C GLU A 31 12.13 -1.52 -20.13
N LEU A 32 12.67 -1.09 -18.97
CA LEU A 32 13.79 -1.75 -18.32
C LEU A 32 13.28 -2.65 -17.20
N THR A 33 13.78 -3.88 -17.17
CA THR A 33 13.56 -4.80 -16.06
C THR A 33 14.77 -4.78 -15.13
N PHE A 34 14.51 -4.67 -13.84
CA PHE A 34 15.51 -4.63 -12.77
C PHE A 34 15.41 -5.88 -11.90
N SER A 35 16.51 -6.23 -11.24
CA SER A 35 16.46 -7.26 -10.21
C SER A 35 15.65 -6.77 -9.01
N SER A 36 15.09 -7.69 -8.24
CA SER A 36 14.14 -7.43 -7.15
C SER A 36 14.63 -6.52 -6.02
N ASN A 37 15.90 -6.08 -6.06
CA ASN A 37 16.53 -5.29 -5.00
C ASN A 37 16.54 -3.78 -5.26
N PHE A 38 15.96 -3.33 -6.37
CA PHE A 38 15.93 -1.92 -6.73
C PHE A 38 14.61 -1.26 -6.36
N ILE A 39 14.66 -0.13 -5.65
CA ILE A 39 13.52 0.79 -5.53
C ILE A 39 13.72 1.91 -6.54
N TYR A 40 12.81 2.02 -7.47
CA TYR A 40 12.79 3.10 -8.44
C TYR A 40 11.39 3.69 -8.56
N ARG A 41 11.30 4.95 -8.97
CA ARG A 41 10.06 5.56 -9.44
C ARG A 41 10.08 5.54 -10.96
N PHE A 42 9.00 5.05 -11.53
CA PHE A 42 8.81 4.99 -12.97
C PHE A 42 7.84 6.09 -13.40
N VAL A 43 8.20 6.82 -14.45
CA VAL A 43 7.33 7.81 -15.10
C VAL A 43 7.54 7.71 -16.60
N ASN A 44 6.47 7.55 -17.35
CA ASN A 44 6.50 7.61 -18.80
C ASN A 44 6.16 9.04 -19.25
N ILE A 45 7.01 9.65 -20.05
CA ILE A 45 6.81 10.99 -20.63
C ILE A 45 7.17 10.94 -22.09
N SER A 46 6.17 11.17 -22.96
CA SER A 46 6.41 11.33 -24.42
C SER A 46 7.29 10.23 -25.01
N ASP A 47 6.88 8.98 -24.92
CA ASP A 47 7.56 7.78 -25.41
C ASP A 47 8.92 7.45 -24.75
N LYS A 48 9.28 8.13 -23.68
CA LYS A 48 10.49 7.83 -22.91
C LYS A 48 10.15 7.36 -21.51
N ASN A 49 10.84 6.29 -21.10
CA ASN A 49 10.73 5.70 -19.78
C ASN A 49 11.80 6.30 -18.86
N LEU A 50 11.35 7.02 -17.83
CA LEU A 50 12.22 7.62 -16.83
C LEU A 50 12.20 6.78 -15.55
N TYR A 51 13.36 6.30 -15.15
CA TYR A 51 13.58 5.55 -13.92
C TYR A 51 14.41 6.38 -12.96
N TYR A 52 13.80 6.76 -11.84
CA TYR A 52 14.46 7.54 -10.81
C TYR A 52 14.85 6.66 -9.63
N PHE A 53 16.15 6.53 -9.39
CA PHE A 53 16.72 5.77 -8.30
C PHE A 53 17.12 6.71 -7.17
N ASN A 54 16.72 6.37 -5.95
CA ASN A 54 17.14 7.08 -4.76
C ASN A 54 17.66 6.06 -3.74
N ASN A 55 18.97 5.96 -3.64
CA ASN A 55 19.65 5.02 -2.72
C ASN A 55 19.57 5.44 -1.25
N ASP A 56 19.16 6.70 -0.95
CA ASP A 56 19.17 7.22 0.42
C ASP A 56 18.21 6.49 1.37
N ILE A 57 17.33 5.62 0.85
CA ILE A 57 16.22 5.04 1.62
C ILE A 57 16.53 3.61 2.09
N GLN A 58 17.44 2.87 1.46
CA GLN A 58 17.49 1.42 1.65
C GLN A 58 18.47 0.86 2.69
N TYR A 59 19.61 1.44 2.90
CA TYR A 59 20.67 0.79 3.70
C TYR A 59 21.44 1.76 4.59
N GLY A 60 20.83 2.20 5.67
CA GLY A 60 21.56 3.04 6.64
C GLY A 60 20.90 3.01 8.01
N ALA A 61 21.62 3.55 8.98
CA ALA A 61 21.14 3.74 10.34
C ALA A 61 19.74 4.38 10.37
N LYS A 62 19.42 5.27 9.42
CA LYS A 62 18.12 5.92 9.26
C LYS A 62 16.96 4.92 9.08
N PHE A 63 17.16 3.83 8.33
CA PHE A 63 16.13 2.80 8.16
C PHE A 63 15.89 2.03 9.47
N ILE A 64 16.96 1.71 10.19
CA ILE A 64 16.87 1.02 11.48
C ILE A 64 16.18 1.93 12.50
N PHE A 65 16.56 3.20 12.59
CA PHE A 65 15.89 4.16 13.45
C PHE A 65 14.43 4.35 13.11
N LYS A 66 14.12 4.47 11.81
CA LYS A 66 12.73 4.54 11.35
C LYS A 66 11.94 3.30 11.75
N ARG A 67 12.51 2.12 11.57
CA ARG A 67 11.84 0.86 11.94
C ARG A 67 11.60 0.75 13.45
N LEU A 68 12.60 1.12 14.26
CA LEU A 68 12.45 1.17 15.72
C LEU A 68 11.37 2.17 16.14
N PHE A 69 11.34 3.34 15.53
CA PHE A 69 10.30 4.34 15.74
C PHE A 69 8.91 3.81 15.39
N ASP A 70 8.77 3.20 14.20
CA ASP A 70 7.51 2.57 13.77
C ASP A 70 7.04 1.50 14.78
N LEU A 71 7.94 0.65 15.27
CA LEU A 71 7.62 -0.40 16.25
C LEU A 71 7.18 0.18 17.59
N ILE A 72 7.97 1.08 18.17
CA ILE A 72 7.69 1.67 19.48
C ILE A 72 6.36 2.42 19.43
N LEU A 73 6.18 3.28 18.43
CA LEU A 73 4.96 4.07 18.29
C LEU A 73 3.75 3.19 18.01
N SER A 74 3.90 2.13 17.22
CA SER A 74 2.81 1.16 16.96
C SER A 74 2.38 0.42 18.21
N ILE A 75 3.31 0.03 19.09
CA ILE A 75 2.99 -0.60 20.37
C ILE A 75 2.21 0.37 21.25
N ILE A 76 2.67 1.62 21.36
CA ILE A 76 1.99 2.65 22.17
C ILE A 76 0.57 2.89 21.64
N ILE A 77 0.42 3.05 20.32
CA ILE A 77 -0.89 3.24 19.69
C ILE A 77 -1.78 2.02 19.93
N LEU A 78 -1.26 0.80 19.76
CA LEU A 78 -2.04 -0.42 19.99
C LEU A 78 -2.55 -0.51 21.42
N LEU A 79 -1.70 -0.24 22.42
CA LEU A 79 -2.09 -0.26 23.84
C LEU A 79 -3.13 0.83 24.17
N LEU A 80 -2.94 2.04 23.64
CA LEU A 80 -3.84 3.16 23.87
C LEU A 80 -5.22 2.93 23.21
N PHE A 81 -5.24 2.39 22.01
CA PHE A 81 -6.47 2.17 21.22
C PHE A 81 -7.09 0.78 21.44
N MET A 82 -6.46 -0.10 22.23
CA MET A 82 -6.97 -1.45 22.48
C MET A 82 -8.42 -1.47 22.99
N PRO A 83 -8.86 -0.62 23.94
CA PRO A 83 -10.27 -0.59 24.36
C PRO A 83 -11.21 -0.24 23.19
N ILE A 84 -10.79 0.69 22.33
CA ILE A 84 -11.56 1.10 21.14
C ILE A 84 -11.62 -0.04 20.12
N LEU A 85 -10.52 -0.75 19.89
CA LEU A 85 -10.49 -1.91 19.01
C LEU A 85 -11.45 -3.01 19.47
N ILE A 86 -11.45 -3.32 20.78
CA ILE A 86 -12.36 -4.30 21.36
C ILE A 86 -13.82 -3.83 21.23
N PHE A 87 -14.09 -2.56 21.51
CA PHE A 87 -15.43 -1.99 21.34
C PHE A 87 -15.92 -2.10 19.90
N ILE A 88 -15.09 -1.73 18.92
CA ILE A 88 -15.45 -1.83 17.50
C ILE A 88 -15.67 -3.29 17.09
N ASP A 89 -14.83 -4.23 17.55
CA ASP A 89 -15.00 -5.65 17.27
C ASP A 89 -16.36 -6.15 17.78
N LEU A 90 -16.70 -5.87 19.04
CA LEU A 90 -17.99 -6.24 19.63
C LEU A 90 -19.16 -5.55 18.93
N TYR A 91 -19.01 -4.28 18.58
CA TYR A 91 -20.03 -3.52 17.86
C TYR A 91 -20.35 -4.14 16.48
N ILE A 92 -19.33 -4.46 15.69
CA ILE A 92 -19.53 -5.08 14.36
C ILE A 92 -20.13 -6.48 14.51
N ARG A 93 -19.72 -7.29 15.52
CA ARG A 93 -20.30 -8.61 15.78
C ARG A 93 -21.80 -8.57 16.08
N ASN A 94 -22.27 -7.50 16.73
CA ASN A 94 -23.69 -7.31 17.00
C ASN A 94 -24.49 -6.91 15.75
N LEU A 95 -23.84 -6.29 14.77
CA LEU A 95 -24.50 -5.89 13.50
C LEU A 95 -24.49 -7.02 12.45
N ASP A 96 -23.41 -7.78 12.40
CA ASP A 96 -23.23 -8.87 11.43
C ASP A 96 -22.42 -10.00 12.09
N SER A 97 -22.96 -11.21 12.09
CA SER A 97 -22.35 -12.41 12.67
C SER A 97 -21.11 -12.91 11.93
N SER A 98 -20.70 -12.25 10.87
CA SER A 98 -19.53 -12.59 10.07
C SER A 98 -18.22 -12.13 10.75
N PRO A 99 -17.03 -12.64 10.34
CA PRO A 99 -15.74 -12.18 10.88
C PRO A 99 -15.58 -10.67 10.83
N THR A 100 -15.24 -10.05 11.94
CA THR A 100 -15.14 -8.58 12.08
C THR A 100 -13.90 -7.98 11.43
N VAL A 101 -12.82 -8.75 11.34
CA VAL A 101 -11.58 -8.35 10.67
C VAL A 101 -11.45 -9.09 9.37
N ILE A 102 -11.23 -8.35 8.29
CA ILE A 102 -10.99 -8.85 6.95
C ILE A 102 -9.52 -8.64 6.56
N LYS A 103 -9.08 -9.45 5.60
CA LYS A 103 -7.77 -9.34 4.96
C LYS A 103 -7.98 -8.89 3.52
N GLN A 104 -7.21 -7.90 3.10
CA GLN A 104 -7.19 -7.43 1.73
C GLN A 104 -5.77 -7.53 1.20
N THR A 105 -5.55 -8.36 0.19
CA THR A 105 -4.23 -8.50 -0.43
C THR A 105 -3.85 -7.20 -1.14
N ARG A 106 -2.65 -6.71 -0.87
CA ARG A 106 -2.08 -5.47 -1.38
C ARG A 106 -0.66 -5.67 -1.87
N ALA A 107 -0.24 -4.82 -2.81
CA ALA A 107 1.14 -4.73 -3.22
C ALA A 107 1.92 -3.87 -2.20
N GLY A 108 2.95 -4.46 -1.61
CA GLY A 108 3.86 -3.81 -0.68
C GLY A 108 5.20 -3.45 -1.33
N LEU A 109 6.21 -3.30 -0.50
CA LEU A 109 7.56 -2.96 -0.93
C LEU A 109 8.10 -4.03 -1.90
N HIS A 110 8.71 -3.59 -2.99
CA HIS A 110 9.22 -4.46 -4.08
C HIS A 110 8.17 -5.37 -4.74
N GLY A 111 6.90 -4.96 -4.73
CA GLY A 111 5.82 -5.77 -5.30
C GLY A 111 5.47 -7.02 -4.48
N LYS A 112 6.03 -7.19 -3.29
CA LYS A 112 5.70 -8.31 -2.41
C LYS A 112 4.27 -8.16 -1.90
N LYS A 113 3.44 -9.18 -2.15
CA LYS A 113 2.06 -9.20 -1.67
C LYS A 113 2.02 -9.40 -0.16
N PHE A 114 1.09 -8.70 0.49
CA PHE A 114 0.81 -8.89 1.91
C PHE A 114 -0.68 -8.71 2.19
N ASP A 115 -1.15 -9.28 3.29
CA ASP A 115 -2.53 -9.16 3.76
C ASP A 115 -2.68 -7.94 4.66
N MET A 116 -3.34 -6.91 4.16
CA MET A 116 -3.69 -5.71 4.92
C MET A 116 -4.93 -5.98 5.77
N TYR A 117 -4.83 -5.77 7.07
CA TYR A 117 -5.94 -5.96 8.01
C TYR A 117 -6.84 -4.73 8.07
N LYS A 118 -8.15 -4.99 8.12
CA LYS A 118 -9.16 -3.94 8.20
C LYS A 118 -10.41 -4.46 8.93
N PHE A 119 -11.10 -3.60 9.67
CA PHE A 119 -12.43 -3.95 10.14
C PHE A 119 -13.42 -4.05 8.98
N ARG A 120 -14.31 -5.00 9.08
CA ARG A 120 -15.38 -5.18 8.10
C ARG A 120 -16.44 -4.10 8.28
N THR A 121 -16.62 -3.30 7.26
CA THR A 121 -17.66 -2.27 7.17
C THR A 121 -18.55 -2.47 5.95
N MET A 122 -18.36 -3.57 5.20
CA MET A 122 -19.16 -3.92 4.03
C MET A 122 -19.66 -5.36 4.14
N TYR A 123 -20.80 -5.63 3.51
CA TYR A 123 -21.35 -6.98 3.41
C TYR A 123 -20.39 -7.93 2.66
N LYS A 124 -20.59 -9.25 2.84
CA LYS A 124 -19.66 -10.28 2.35
C LYS A 124 -19.43 -10.21 0.84
N ASP A 125 -20.48 -9.94 0.09
CA ASP A 125 -20.46 -9.98 -1.39
C ASP A 125 -20.21 -8.58 -2.01
N ALA A 126 -19.71 -7.64 -1.20
CA ALA A 126 -19.46 -6.25 -1.62
C ALA A 126 -18.42 -6.11 -2.75
N HIS A 127 -17.50 -7.06 -2.88
CA HIS A 127 -16.49 -7.05 -3.94
C HIS A 127 -17.09 -7.39 -5.30
N GLU A 128 -17.96 -8.41 -5.36
CA GLU A 128 -18.65 -8.84 -6.58
C GLU A 128 -19.62 -7.75 -7.09
N ALA A 129 -20.20 -6.99 -6.17
CA ALA A 129 -21.06 -5.85 -6.52
C ALA A 129 -20.31 -4.59 -6.99
N ARG A 130 -18.96 -4.61 -7.04
CA ARG A 130 -18.17 -3.43 -7.48
C ARG A 130 -18.43 -3.09 -8.94
N ASP A 131 -18.45 -4.11 -9.79
CA ASP A 131 -18.57 -3.93 -11.24
C ASP A 131 -19.96 -3.41 -11.66
N THR A 132 -21.00 -3.84 -10.95
CA THR A 132 -22.37 -3.37 -11.18
C THR A 132 -22.61 -1.93 -10.69
N LEU A 133 -21.74 -1.40 -9.84
CA LEU A 133 -21.84 -0.07 -9.26
C LEU A 133 -20.83 0.94 -9.86
N GLN A 134 -20.14 0.60 -10.94
CA GLN A 134 -19.16 1.50 -11.58
C GLN A 134 -19.79 2.82 -12.05
N GLU A 135 -21.04 2.80 -12.50
CA GLU A 135 -21.77 4.00 -12.93
C GLU A 135 -22.01 5.01 -11.79
N LEU A 136 -22.01 4.55 -10.53
CA LEU A 136 -22.17 5.39 -9.34
C LEU A 136 -20.83 5.92 -8.78
N ASN A 137 -19.73 5.62 -9.46
CA ASN A 137 -18.41 6.08 -9.00
C ASN A 137 -18.28 7.59 -9.10
N SER A 138 -18.10 8.26 -7.97
CA SER A 138 -17.92 9.72 -7.86
C SER A 138 -16.50 10.21 -8.17
N LYS A 139 -15.54 9.31 -8.40
CA LYS A 139 -14.15 9.65 -8.70
C LYS A 139 -13.71 9.12 -10.06
N SER A 140 -12.99 9.95 -10.80
CA SER A 140 -12.25 9.54 -12.00
C SER A 140 -10.93 8.86 -11.62
N GLY A 141 -10.55 7.81 -12.38
CA GLY A 141 -9.31 7.06 -12.18
C GLY A 141 -9.46 5.78 -11.34
N PRO A 142 -8.37 5.18 -10.87
CA PRO A 142 -8.37 3.88 -10.19
C PRO A 142 -9.03 3.89 -8.81
N LEU A 143 -9.35 5.07 -8.28
CA LEU A 143 -9.99 5.21 -6.98
C LEU A 143 -11.52 5.13 -7.10
N PHE A 144 -12.08 4.02 -6.61
CA PHE A 144 -13.52 3.81 -6.54
C PHE A 144 -14.10 4.38 -5.23
N LYS A 145 -15.03 5.34 -5.33
CA LYS A 145 -15.72 5.90 -4.17
C LYS A 145 -17.17 6.25 -4.52
N ILE A 146 -18.11 5.73 -3.76
CA ILE A 146 -19.54 6.09 -3.82
C ILE A 146 -19.89 6.83 -2.53
N GLU A 147 -20.62 7.93 -2.61
CA GLU A 147 -20.96 8.77 -1.46
C GLU A 147 -21.91 8.07 -0.50
N HIS A 148 -22.94 7.38 -1.03
CA HIS A 148 -23.86 6.50 -0.29
C HIS A 148 -23.73 5.07 -0.83
N ASP A 149 -22.67 4.37 -0.43
CA ASP A 149 -22.38 3.04 -0.95
C ASP A 149 -23.32 2.00 -0.31
N PRO A 150 -24.22 1.37 -1.10
CA PRO A 150 -25.22 0.41 -0.59
C PRO A 150 -24.59 -0.86 0.00
N ARG A 151 -23.30 -1.09 -0.28
CA ARG A 151 -22.55 -2.24 0.22
C ARG A 151 -22.10 -2.07 1.67
N VAL A 152 -22.21 -0.86 2.21
CA VAL A 152 -21.78 -0.56 3.59
C VAL A 152 -22.83 -1.10 4.57
N ILE A 153 -22.37 -1.82 5.58
CA ILE A 153 -23.20 -2.31 6.68
C ILE A 153 -23.77 -1.10 7.42
N LYS A 154 -25.10 -1.02 7.49
CA LYS A 154 -25.80 0.07 8.19
C LYS A 154 -25.29 0.21 9.63
N GLY A 155 -24.93 1.42 10.00
CA GLY A 155 -24.34 1.74 11.31
C GLY A 155 -22.81 1.74 11.34
N THR A 156 -22.11 1.31 10.26
CA THR A 156 -20.63 1.33 10.22
C THR A 156 -20.08 2.52 9.42
N GLU A 157 -20.91 3.39 8.89
CA GLU A 157 -20.53 4.55 8.08
C GLU A 157 -19.58 5.49 8.82
N PHE A 158 -19.81 5.67 10.15
CA PHE A 158 -18.95 6.52 10.96
C PHE A 158 -17.53 5.95 11.12
N LEU A 159 -17.38 4.60 11.16
CA LEU A 159 -16.07 3.95 11.21
C LEU A 159 -15.24 4.30 9.97
N ARG A 160 -15.87 4.29 8.79
CA ARG A 160 -15.23 4.67 7.53
C ARG A 160 -14.91 6.16 7.47
N ARG A 161 -15.85 7.01 7.92
CA ARG A 161 -15.67 8.47 7.94
C ARG A 161 -14.51 8.90 8.84
N LEU A 162 -14.34 8.23 9.97
CA LEU A 162 -13.28 8.47 10.93
C LEU A 162 -12.03 7.62 10.69
N SER A 163 -12.03 6.78 9.65
CA SER A 163 -10.95 5.83 9.33
C SER A 163 -10.62 4.85 10.47
N LEU A 164 -11.57 4.61 11.37
CA LEU A 164 -11.41 3.66 12.48
C LEU A 164 -11.39 2.21 12.00
N ASP A 165 -11.96 1.96 10.83
CA ASP A 165 -11.90 0.67 10.15
C ASP A 165 -10.48 0.28 9.71
N GLU A 166 -9.56 1.23 9.63
CA GLU A 166 -8.17 1.01 9.26
C GLU A 166 -7.23 0.77 10.46
N LEU A 167 -7.74 0.91 11.71
CA LEU A 167 -6.92 0.70 12.92
C LEU A 167 -6.22 -0.67 12.98
N PRO A 168 -6.79 -1.80 12.49
CA PRO A 168 -6.08 -3.08 12.49
C PRO A 168 -4.81 -3.10 11.65
N GLN A 169 -4.59 -2.12 10.76
CA GLN A 169 -3.34 -2.00 9.99
C GLN A 169 -2.11 -1.78 10.88
N ILE A 170 -2.29 -1.36 12.13
CA ILE A 170 -1.20 -1.29 13.10
C ILE A 170 -0.48 -2.63 13.25
N ILE A 171 -1.20 -3.76 13.09
CA ILE A 171 -0.64 -5.11 13.10
C ILE A 171 0.30 -5.32 11.90
N ASN A 172 -0.04 -4.76 10.73
CA ASN A 172 0.83 -4.82 9.57
C ASN A 172 2.13 -4.02 9.78
N VAL A 173 2.04 -2.89 10.49
CA VAL A 173 3.24 -2.13 10.85
C VAL A 173 4.11 -2.94 11.80
N LEU A 174 3.55 -3.58 12.81
CA LEU A 174 4.28 -4.44 13.73
C LEU A 174 4.95 -5.64 13.02
N LYS A 175 4.26 -6.24 12.06
CA LYS A 175 4.81 -7.32 11.21
C LYS A 175 5.93 -6.85 10.27
N GLY A 176 5.95 -5.57 9.90
CA GLY A 176 6.89 -5.02 8.94
C GLY A 176 6.39 -4.97 7.51
N ASP A 177 5.12 -5.31 7.28
CA ASP A 177 4.48 -5.21 5.97
C ASP A 177 4.23 -3.75 5.57
N MET A 178 4.07 -2.87 6.57
CA MET A 178 3.77 -1.45 6.42
C MET A 178 4.64 -0.59 7.35
N SER A 179 4.62 0.70 7.10
CA SER A 179 5.18 1.74 7.98
C SER A 179 4.08 2.72 8.36
N LEU A 180 4.17 3.34 9.55
CA LEU A 180 3.23 4.38 9.99
C LEU A 180 3.18 5.56 9.03
N VAL A 181 4.33 5.92 8.47
CA VAL A 181 4.46 7.00 7.49
C VAL A 181 5.04 6.44 6.21
N GLY A 182 4.24 6.39 5.16
CA GLY A 182 4.62 5.85 3.87
C GLY A 182 3.53 5.98 2.81
N PRO A 183 3.79 5.57 1.57
CA PRO A 183 2.77 5.55 0.53
C PRO A 183 1.69 4.52 0.87
N ARG A 184 0.46 4.80 0.44
CA ARG A 184 -0.67 3.86 0.60
C ARG A 184 -0.46 2.65 -0.30
N PRO A 185 -0.56 1.41 0.22
CA PRO A 185 -0.47 0.21 -0.60
C PRO A 185 -1.66 0.14 -1.56
N LEU A 186 -1.37 -0.09 -2.84
CA LEU A 186 -2.36 -0.19 -3.90
C LEU A 186 -2.93 -1.60 -3.99
N PHE A 187 -4.09 -1.74 -4.60
CA PHE A 187 -4.58 -3.05 -5.06
C PHE A 187 -3.63 -3.59 -6.13
N GLU A 188 -3.56 -4.91 -6.25
CA GLU A 188 -2.72 -5.54 -7.27
C GLU A 188 -3.12 -5.10 -8.69
N GLU A 189 -4.41 -5.00 -8.93
CA GLU A 189 -5.00 -4.53 -10.19
C GLU A 189 -4.59 -3.08 -10.52
N ASP A 190 -4.47 -2.23 -9.48
CA ASP A 190 -4.10 -0.82 -9.61
C ASP A 190 -2.56 -0.62 -9.59
N SER A 191 -1.77 -1.66 -9.33
CA SER A 191 -0.30 -1.60 -9.25
C SER A 191 0.41 -1.83 -10.59
N GLN A 192 -0.34 -2.08 -11.65
CA GLN A 192 0.16 -2.30 -13.01
C GLN A 192 0.39 -0.99 -13.80
N PHE A 193 0.30 0.17 -13.14
CA PHE A 193 0.54 1.49 -13.72
C PHE A 193 1.88 2.09 -13.34
#